data_48d2f34ac6a4ce1d4efb1312dc86cda7
#
_entry.id   48d2f34ac6a4ce1d4efb1312dc86cda7
#
_cell.length_a   1.000
_cell.length_b   1.000
_cell.length_c   1.000
_cell.angle_alpha   90.00
_cell.angle_beta   90.00
_cell.angle_gamma   90.00
#
_symmetry.space_group_name_H-M   'P 1'
#
loop_
_entity.id
_entity.type
_entity.pdbx_description
1 polymer ?
#
loop_
_entity_poly.entity_id
_entity_poly.type
_entity_poly.pdbx_seq_one_letter_code
_entity_poly.pdbx_strand_id
1 'polypeptide(L)'
;MDHIKDGSLGIGSKLPAERTLAEALGIGRNSTREALRTLENMGVISSKQGSGNFVTGDMASVLPGMLEMMMVLSRFDKEELHSFRHNMEKTVCSMILQSGDGAKEIARRALQILHEDAVSAEDEIDVDMRFHFALVEGTGNRLMISLMQSVSEIYTDMISQVFSSADDEKKSRLFKAHEEIAKALEAGDEVKCFKAIDEHYNMIEENGL
;
A
#
# COMPACT_ATOMS: atom_id res chain seq x y z
N MET A 1 -19.91 -11.65 -11.83
CA MET A 1 -19.60 -10.22 -11.98
C MET A 1 -20.85 -9.36 -12.00
N ASP A 2 -21.90 -9.74 -12.74
CA ASP A 2 -23.10 -8.89 -12.87
C ASP A 2 -23.80 -8.66 -11.52
N HIS A 3 -23.98 -9.70 -10.71
CA HIS A 3 -24.53 -9.61 -9.35
C HIS A 3 -23.69 -8.78 -8.35
N ILE A 4 -22.41 -8.59 -8.63
CA ILE A 4 -21.57 -7.67 -7.85
C ILE A 4 -21.79 -6.24 -8.35
N LYS A 5 -21.91 -6.05 -9.67
CA LYS A 5 -22.15 -4.75 -10.28
C LYS A 5 -23.52 -4.17 -9.98
N ASP A 6 -24.56 -5.03 -9.94
CA ASP A 6 -25.94 -4.61 -9.62
C ASP A 6 -26.20 -4.47 -8.12
N GLY A 7 -25.20 -4.79 -7.29
CA GLY A 7 -25.27 -4.66 -5.83
C GLY A 7 -26.00 -5.79 -5.13
N SER A 8 -26.46 -6.83 -5.83
CA SER A 8 -27.13 -7.99 -5.22
C SER A 8 -26.15 -8.88 -4.43
N LEU A 9 -24.84 -8.80 -4.74
CA LEU A 9 -23.74 -9.42 -4.01
C LEU A 9 -22.71 -8.36 -3.61
N GLY A 10 -22.82 -7.84 -2.38
CA GLY A 10 -21.83 -6.89 -1.82
C GLY A 10 -20.69 -7.58 -1.09
N ILE A 11 -19.69 -6.79 -0.67
CA ILE A 11 -18.59 -7.26 0.19
C ILE A 11 -19.16 -7.91 1.46
N GLY A 12 -18.62 -9.08 1.82
CA GLY A 12 -19.10 -9.90 2.94
C GLY A 12 -20.23 -10.87 2.58
N SER A 13 -20.84 -10.75 1.39
CA SER A 13 -21.89 -11.66 0.95
C SER A 13 -21.31 -13.06 0.75
N LYS A 14 -22.03 -14.06 1.29
CA LYS A 14 -21.71 -15.46 1.06
C LYS A 14 -22.25 -15.92 -0.30
N LEU A 15 -21.41 -16.53 -1.12
CA LEU A 15 -21.83 -17.15 -2.37
C LEU A 15 -22.61 -18.44 -2.11
N PRO A 16 -23.57 -18.78 -2.99
CA PRO A 16 -24.21 -20.10 -2.95
C PRO A 16 -23.15 -21.21 -3.05
N ALA A 17 -23.50 -22.40 -2.53
CA ALA A 17 -22.61 -23.56 -2.61
C ALA A 17 -22.29 -23.90 -4.07
N GLU A 18 -21.06 -24.44 -4.32
CA GLU A 18 -20.58 -24.82 -5.66
C GLU A 18 -21.62 -25.61 -6.47
N ARG A 19 -22.31 -26.56 -5.80
CA ARG A 19 -23.36 -27.36 -6.45
C ARG A 19 -24.53 -26.49 -6.93
N THR A 20 -25.00 -25.59 -6.07
CA THR A 20 -26.11 -24.69 -6.39
C THR A 20 -25.74 -23.72 -7.51
N LEU A 21 -24.50 -23.22 -7.52
CA LEU A 21 -24.00 -22.38 -8.60
C LEU A 21 -23.93 -23.15 -9.92
N ALA A 22 -23.42 -24.39 -9.92
CA ALA A 22 -23.35 -25.25 -11.11
C ALA A 22 -24.75 -25.50 -11.71
N GLU A 23 -25.73 -25.83 -10.87
CA GLU A 23 -27.12 -26.04 -11.26
C GLU A 23 -27.75 -24.75 -11.82
N ALA A 24 -27.59 -23.62 -11.14
CA ALA A 24 -28.16 -22.34 -11.55
C ALA A 24 -27.57 -21.81 -12.85
N LEU A 25 -26.27 -22.07 -13.11
CA LEU A 25 -25.57 -21.61 -14.30
C LEU A 25 -25.62 -22.62 -15.45
N GLY A 26 -26.14 -23.85 -15.23
CA GLY A 26 -26.19 -24.89 -16.23
C GLY A 26 -24.82 -25.41 -16.68
N ILE A 27 -23.79 -25.33 -15.82
CA ILE A 27 -22.41 -25.74 -16.12
C ILE A 27 -21.96 -26.88 -15.19
N GLY A 28 -20.88 -27.57 -15.59
CA GLY A 28 -20.30 -28.65 -14.80
C GLY A 28 -19.68 -28.15 -13.47
N ARG A 29 -19.71 -28.99 -12.43
CA ARG A 29 -19.10 -28.68 -11.11
C ARG A 29 -17.61 -28.32 -11.22
N ASN A 30 -16.88 -29.03 -12.09
CA ASN A 30 -15.44 -28.73 -12.29
C ASN A 30 -15.23 -27.33 -12.87
N SER A 31 -16.03 -26.94 -13.87
CA SER A 31 -15.98 -25.60 -14.45
C SER A 31 -16.36 -24.51 -13.43
N THR A 32 -17.36 -24.81 -12.58
CA THR A 32 -17.76 -23.90 -11.50
C THR A 32 -16.60 -23.71 -10.49
N ARG A 33 -15.94 -24.82 -10.11
CA ARG A 33 -14.80 -24.78 -9.19
C ARG A 33 -13.64 -24.00 -9.76
N GLU A 34 -13.29 -24.20 -11.03
CA GLU A 34 -12.22 -23.44 -11.67
C GLU A 34 -12.56 -21.95 -11.78
N ALA A 35 -13.82 -21.60 -12.06
CA ALA A 35 -14.25 -20.21 -12.06
C ALA A 35 -14.16 -19.58 -10.66
N LEU A 36 -14.54 -20.30 -9.60
CA LEU A 36 -14.39 -19.83 -8.21
C LEU A 36 -12.92 -19.64 -7.84
N ARG A 37 -12.04 -20.57 -8.20
CA ARG A 37 -10.58 -20.42 -7.98
C ARG A 37 -10.02 -19.21 -8.72
N THR A 38 -10.46 -18.97 -9.94
CA THR A 38 -10.06 -17.77 -10.69
C THR A 38 -10.48 -16.50 -9.97
N LEU A 39 -11.72 -16.43 -9.48
CA LEU A 39 -12.20 -15.28 -8.69
C LEU A 39 -11.44 -15.11 -7.37
N GLU A 40 -11.06 -16.22 -6.71
CA GLU A 40 -10.24 -16.21 -5.50
C GLU A 40 -8.84 -15.70 -5.78
N ASN A 41 -8.19 -16.20 -6.83
CA ASN A 41 -6.88 -15.72 -7.27
C ASN A 41 -6.88 -14.24 -7.70
N MET A 42 -8.02 -13.70 -8.09
CA MET A 42 -8.20 -12.28 -8.40
C MET A 42 -8.58 -11.44 -7.18
N GLY A 43 -8.64 -12.02 -5.97
CA GLY A 43 -9.04 -11.31 -4.74
C GLY A 43 -10.52 -10.86 -4.71
N VAL A 44 -11.34 -11.33 -5.65
CA VAL A 44 -12.77 -10.99 -5.69
C VAL A 44 -13.55 -11.71 -4.60
N ILE A 45 -13.16 -12.95 -4.33
CA ILE A 45 -13.74 -13.78 -3.27
C ILE A 45 -12.64 -14.40 -2.41
N SER A 46 -13.00 -14.86 -1.21
CA SER A 46 -12.14 -15.71 -0.37
C SER A 46 -12.89 -16.97 0.06
N SER A 47 -12.17 -18.09 0.08
CA SER A 47 -12.67 -19.38 0.59
C SER A 47 -12.37 -19.51 2.07
N LYS A 48 -13.41 -19.80 2.87
CA LYS A 48 -13.24 -20.15 4.29
C LYS A 48 -13.60 -21.62 4.48
N GLN A 49 -12.60 -22.41 4.91
CA GLN A 49 -12.78 -23.86 5.11
C GLN A 49 -14.03 -24.17 5.96
N GLY A 50 -14.90 -25.04 5.46
CA GLY A 50 -16.17 -25.41 6.10
C GLY A 50 -17.26 -24.34 6.05
N SER A 51 -16.96 -23.11 5.65
CA SER A 51 -17.93 -22.01 5.63
C SER A 51 -18.37 -21.61 4.22
N GLY A 52 -17.54 -21.84 3.20
CA GLY A 52 -17.81 -21.51 1.80
C GLY A 52 -17.09 -20.24 1.32
N ASN A 53 -17.53 -19.72 0.18
CA ASN A 53 -16.93 -18.59 -0.50
C ASN A 53 -17.65 -17.29 -0.15
N PHE A 54 -16.89 -16.20 0.05
CA PHE A 54 -17.39 -14.88 0.41
C PHE A 54 -16.82 -13.83 -0.52
N VAL A 55 -17.62 -12.84 -0.91
CA VAL A 55 -17.15 -11.67 -1.66
C VAL A 55 -16.28 -10.81 -0.73
N THR A 56 -15.03 -10.60 -1.08
CA THR A 56 -14.10 -9.78 -0.29
C THR A 56 -13.70 -8.51 -1.01
N GLY A 57 -13.46 -8.58 -2.32
CA GLY A 57 -12.90 -7.46 -3.09
C GLY A 57 -11.51 -7.06 -2.59
N ASP A 58 -10.79 -8.01 -1.99
CA ASP A 58 -9.47 -7.79 -1.41
C ASP A 58 -8.38 -7.87 -2.50
N MET A 59 -8.36 -6.84 -3.33
CA MET A 59 -7.33 -6.73 -4.36
C MET A 59 -5.95 -6.39 -3.77
N ALA A 60 -5.91 -5.80 -2.59
CA ALA A 60 -4.67 -5.47 -1.90
C ALA A 60 -3.84 -6.73 -1.57
N SER A 61 -4.48 -7.87 -1.33
CA SER A 61 -3.79 -9.15 -1.09
C SER A 61 -3.20 -9.80 -2.35
N VAL A 62 -3.61 -9.38 -3.54
CA VAL A 62 -3.20 -10.00 -4.83
C VAL A 62 -2.24 -9.12 -5.62
N LEU A 63 -2.41 -7.82 -5.52
CA LEU A 63 -1.67 -6.84 -6.31
C LEU A 63 -0.15 -6.87 -6.05
N PRO A 64 0.36 -7.07 -4.81
CA PRO A 64 1.79 -7.18 -4.58
C PRO A 64 2.44 -8.31 -5.40
N GLY A 65 1.86 -9.51 -5.38
CA GLY A 65 2.38 -10.66 -6.15
C GLY A 65 2.34 -10.43 -7.67
N MET A 66 1.35 -9.67 -8.16
CA MET A 66 1.30 -9.30 -9.59
C MET A 66 2.42 -8.31 -9.94
N LEU A 67 2.65 -7.30 -9.11
CA LEU A 67 3.73 -6.32 -9.30
C LEU A 67 5.11 -6.98 -9.19
N GLU A 68 5.31 -7.85 -8.20
CA GLU A 68 6.53 -8.64 -8.05
C GLU A 68 6.82 -9.47 -9.31
N MET A 69 5.82 -10.16 -9.85
CA MET A 69 5.96 -10.91 -11.08
C MET A 69 6.30 -10.01 -12.28
N MET A 70 5.71 -8.81 -12.36
CA MET A 70 6.06 -7.83 -13.40
C MET A 70 7.52 -7.41 -13.29
N MET A 71 8.04 -7.20 -12.08
CA MET A 71 9.44 -6.87 -11.84
C MET A 71 10.36 -8.04 -12.23
N VAL A 72 10.03 -9.29 -11.85
CA VAL A 72 10.77 -10.50 -12.26
C VAL A 72 10.81 -10.65 -13.79
N LEU A 73 9.72 -10.29 -14.48
CA LEU A 73 9.64 -10.30 -15.94
C LEU A 73 10.24 -9.04 -16.60
N SER A 74 10.96 -8.22 -15.83
CA SER A 74 11.60 -6.98 -16.31
C SER A 74 10.62 -6.03 -17.03
N ARG A 75 9.38 -5.93 -16.51
CA ARG A 75 8.39 -4.98 -17.00
C ARG A 75 8.57 -3.58 -16.43
N PHE A 76 9.22 -3.51 -15.28
CA PHE A 76 9.78 -2.32 -14.66
C PHE A 76 10.95 -2.77 -13.76
N ASP A 77 11.81 -1.83 -13.39
CA ASP A 77 12.95 -2.05 -12.52
C ASP A 77 12.81 -1.32 -11.17
N LYS A 78 13.84 -1.42 -10.34
CA LYS A 78 13.85 -0.80 -9.01
C LYS A 78 13.85 0.73 -9.08
N GLU A 79 14.51 1.30 -10.06
CA GLU A 79 14.59 2.76 -10.26
C GLU A 79 13.22 3.31 -10.66
N GLU A 80 12.50 2.62 -11.55
CA GLU A 80 11.13 2.97 -11.93
C GLU A 80 10.16 2.85 -10.75
N LEU A 81 10.28 1.80 -9.92
CA LEU A 81 9.48 1.64 -8.70
C LEU A 81 9.74 2.76 -7.69
N HIS A 82 11.02 3.11 -7.47
CA HIS A 82 11.45 4.21 -6.61
C HIS A 82 10.89 5.55 -7.10
N SER A 83 11.09 5.85 -8.38
CA SER A 83 10.56 7.06 -9.01
C SER A 83 9.02 7.14 -8.94
N PHE A 84 8.33 6.02 -9.14
CA PHE A 84 6.89 5.95 -8.99
C PHE A 84 6.47 6.31 -7.57
N ARG A 85 7.06 5.65 -6.55
CA ARG A 85 6.74 5.91 -5.14
C ARG A 85 7.01 7.37 -4.75
N HIS A 86 8.17 7.91 -5.13
CA HIS A 86 8.55 9.30 -4.91
C HIS A 86 7.47 10.28 -5.41
N ASN A 87 7.03 10.11 -6.66
CA ASN A 87 6.01 10.99 -7.24
C ASN A 87 4.63 10.79 -6.61
N MET A 88 4.28 9.56 -6.26
CA MET A 88 3.02 9.26 -5.59
C MET A 88 2.95 9.87 -4.19
N GLU A 89 4.05 9.91 -3.45
CA GLU A 89 4.06 10.55 -2.13
C GLU A 89 3.86 12.07 -2.21
N LYS A 90 4.40 12.74 -3.23
CA LYS A 90 4.05 14.15 -3.48
C LYS A 90 2.55 14.32 -3.74
N THR A 91 1.97 13.40 -4.53
CA THR A 91 0.53 13.40 -4.78
C THR A 91 -0.26 13.18 -3.49
N VAL A 92 0.17 12.25 -2.63
CA VAL A 92 -0.42 12.01 -1.30
C VAL A 92 -0.41 13.29 -0.47
N CYS A 93 0.75 13.97 -0.40
CA CYS A 93 0.85 15.24 0.34
C CYS A 93 -0.08 16.32 -0.21
N SER A 94 -0.17 16.49 -1.53
CA SER A 94 -1.14 17.41 -2.14
C SER A 94 -2.59 17.07 -1.78
N MET A 95 -2.96 15.78 -1.80
CA MET A 95 -4.30 15.34 -1.40
C MET A 95 -4.59 15.64 0.08
N ILE A 96 -3.63 15.41 0.96
CA ILE A 96 -3.75 15.71 2.40
C ILE A 96 -3.96 17.22 2.59
N LEU A 97 -3.15 18.05 1.94
CA LEU A 97 -3.23 19.52 2.06
C LEU A 97 -4.58 20.07 1.58
N GLN A 98 -5.20 19.44 0.58
CA GLN A 98 -6.55 19.78 0.12
C GLN A 98 -7.64 19.48 1.17
N SER A 99 -7.38 18.64 2.15
CA SER A 99 -8.31 18.36 3.26
C SER A 99 -8.41 19.48 4.31
N GLY A 100 -7.58 20.52 4.20
CA GLY A 100 -7.58 21.66 5.12
C GLY A 100 -7.15 21.27 6.54
N ASP A 101 -8.02 21.49 7.52
CA ASP A 101 -7.71 21.20 8.93
C ASP A 101 -7.39 19.71 9.21
N GLY A 102 -7.85 18.79 8.38
CA GLY A 102 -7.51 17.38 8.46
C GLY A 102 -6.01 17.11 8.28
N ALA A 103 -5.30 17.94 7.51
CA ALA A 103 -3.87 17.81 7.28
C ALA A 103 -3.05 17.84 8.58
N LYS A 104 -3.44 18.70 9.53
CA LYS A 104 -2.75 18.83 10.84
C LYS A 104 -2.86 17.55 11.69
N GLU A 105 -4.02 16.92 11.67
CA GLU A 105 -4.24 15.68 12.43
C GLU A 105 -3.44 14.52 11.84
N ILE A 106 -3.43 14.42 10.50
CA ILE A 106 -2.63 13.41 9.79
C ILE A 106 -1.14 13.61 10.07
N ALA A 107 -0.65 14.85 9.97
CA ALA A 107 0.74 15.19 10.28
C ALA A 107 1.13 14.82 11.72
N ARG A 108 0.29 15.13 12.71
CA ARG A 108 0.54 14.75 14.11
C ARG A 108 0.59 13.24 14.31
N ARG A 109 -0.35 12.50 13.70
CA ARG A 109 -0.33 11.03 13.76
C ARG A 109 0.96 10.47 13.17
N ALA A 110 1.39 10.97 12.02
CA ALA A 110 2.64 10.57 11.38
C ALA A 110 3.86 10.87 12.28
N LEU A 111 3.92 12.05 12.90
CA LEU A 111 4.96 12.40 13.86
C LEU A 111 4.96 11.51 15.11
N GLN A 112 3.79 11.11 15.61
CA GLN A 112 3.71 10.19 16.75
C GLN A 112 4.31 8.83 16.42
N ILE A 113 4.04 8.29 15.24
CA ILE A 113 4.64 7.03 14.78
C ILE A 113 6.15 7.17 14.69
N LEU A 114 6.65 8.26 14.13
CA LEU A 114 8.08 8.52 13.96
C LEU A 114 8.85 8.60 15.28
N HIS A 115 8.19 9.01 16.37
CA HIS A 115 8.77 9.10 17.69
C HIS A 115 8.52 7.87 18.59
N GLU A 116 8.03 6.76 18.03
CA GLU A 116 7.96 5.49 18.74
C GLU A 116 9.38 4.92 18.96
N ASP A 117 9.59 4.26 20.10
CA ASP A 117 10.88 3.67 20.42
C ASP A 117 11.19 2.52 19.45
N ALA A 118 12.22 2.68 18.63
CA ALA A 118 12.80 1.63 17.80
C ALA A 118 14.04 1.06 18.51
N VAL A 119 14.02 -0.22 18.84
CA VAL A 119 15.08 -0.92 19.59
C VAL A 119 15.98 -1.73 18.65
N SER A 120 15.50 -2.05 17.46
CA SER A 120 16.21 -2.82 16.44
C SER A 120 16.11 -2.17 15.06
N ALA A 121 16.93 -2.62 14.12
CA ALA A 121 16.84 -2.18 12.72
C ALA A 121 15.50 -2.59 12.08
N GLU A 122 14.89 -3.69 12.52
CA GLU A 122 13.56 -4.12 12.06
C GLU A 122 12.48 -3.15 12.55
N ASP A 123 12.60 -2.64 13.80
CA ASP A 123 11.69 -1.63 14.33
C ASP A 123 11.84 -0.29 13.59
N GLU A 124 13.07 0.10 13.21
CA GLU A 124 13.31 1.31 12.40
C GLU A 124 12.64 1.24 11.03
N ILE A 125 12.71 0.08 10.36
CA ILE A 125 12.04 -0.17 9.08
C ILE A 125 10.51 -0.15 9.26
N ASP A 126 9.98 -0.78 10.31
CA ASP A 126 8.55 -0.76 10.62
C ASP A 126 8.04 0.66 10.84
N VAL A 127 8.77 1.47 11.62
CA VAL A 127 8.43 2.88 11.87
C VAL A 127 8.41 3.69 10.57
N ASP A 128 9.42 3.52 9.70
CA ASP A 128 9.50 4.16 8.38
C ASP A 128 8.27 3.81 7.54
N MET A 129 7.98 2.53 7.40
CA MET A 129 6.86 2.03 6.62
C MET A 129 5.52 2.54 7.14
N ARG A 130 5.33 2.53 8.46
CA ARG A 130 4.10 3.00 9.13
C ARG A 130 3.92 4.51 9.02
N PHE A 131 5.01 5.28 9.04
CA PHE A 131 4.98 6.73 8.80
C PHE A 131 4.40 7.03 7.42
N HIS A 132 4.99 6.46 6.37
CA HIS A 132 4.52 6.64 5.00
C HIS A 132 3.08 6.16 4.81
N PHE A 133 2.74 5.00 5.39
CA PHE A 133 1.40 4.45 5.27
C PHE A 133 0.34 5.30 5.99
N ALA A 134 0.68 5.92 7.13
CA ALA A 134 -0.22 6.84 7.81
C ALA A 134 -0.56 8.08 6.97
N LEU A 135 0.39 8.58 6.18
CA LEU A 135 0.12 9.65 5.20
C LEU A 135 -0.82 9.18 4.10
N VAL A 136 -0.56 8.00 3.54
CA VAL A 136 -1.40 7.41 2.49
C VAL A 136 -2.83 7.19 2.98
N GLU A 137 -3.03 6.62 4.18
CA GLU A 137 -4.35 6.46 4.82
C GLU A 137 -5.05 7.80 5.01
N GLY A 138 -4.28 8.84 5.36
CA GLY A 138 -4.77 10.20 5.55
C GLY A 138 -5.44 10.81 4.33
N THR A 139 -5.16 10.31 3.13
CA THR A 139 -5.85 10.76 1.90
C THR A 139 -7.32 10.36 1.86
N GLY A 140 -7.73 9.29 2.58
CA GLY A 140 -9.06 8.69 2.51
C GLY A 140 -9.39 8.08 1.13
N ASN A 141 -8.47 8.12 0.18
CA ASN A 141 -8.67 7.58 -1.16
C ASN A 141 -8.35 6.08 -1.18
N ARG A 142 -9.39 5.25 -1.26
CA ARG A 142 -9.26 3.79 -1.20
C ARG A 142 -8.37 3.22 -2.29
N LEU A 143 -8.39 3.79 -3.50
CA LEU A 143 -7.54 3.33 -4.60
C LEU A 143 -6.08 3.65 -4.31
N MET A 144 -5.79 4.89 -3.86
CA MET A 144 -4.45 5.30 -3.45
C MET A 144 -3.91 4.40 -2.34
N ILE A 145 -4.72 4.13 -1.31
CA ILE A 145 -4.36 3.25 -0.19
C ILE A 145 -4.00 1.86 -0.70
N SER A 146 -4.85 1.22 -1.52
CA SER A 146 -4.59 -0.12 -2.05
C SER A 146 -3.35 -0.18 -2.93
N LEU A 147 -3.14 0.81 -3.81
CA LEU A 147 -1.97 0.86 -4.69
C LEU A 147 -0.68 1.08 -3.90
N MET A 148 -0.66 2.06 -3.00
CA MET A 148 0.54 2.40 -2.23
C MET A 148 0.90 1.32 -1.22
N GLN A 149 -0.08 0.65 -0.62
CA GLN A 149 0.18 -0.52 0.21
C GLN A 149 0.91 -1.61 -0.57
N SER A 150 0.40 -1.96 -1.76
CA SER A 150 1.00 -3.01 -2.60
C SER A 150 2.39 -2.64 -3.10
N VAL A 151 2.62 -1.38 -3.45
CA VAL A 151 3.94 -0.85 -3.81
C VAL A 151 4.88 -0.90 -2.61
N SER A 152 4.41 -0.52 -1.42
CA SER A 152 5.22 -0.52 -0.20
C SER A 152 5.68 -1.93 0.20
N GLU A 153 4.85 -2.95 0.02
CA GLU A 153 5.23 -4.35 0.30
C GLU A 153 6.45 -4.79 -0.53
N ILE A 154 6.48 -4.43 -1.83
CA ILE A 154 7.62 -4.75 -2.71
C ILE A 154 8.83 -3.86 -2.37
N TYR A 155 8.58 -2.62 -1.97
CA TYR A 155 9.61 -1.66 -1.64
C TYR A 155 10.33 -1.95 -0.32
N THR A 156 9.75 -2.78 0.55
CA THR A 156 10.31 -3.13 1.87
C THR A 156 11.71 -3.72 1.79
N ASP A 157 11.98 -4.58 0.80
CA ASP A 157 13.31 -5.17 0.61
C ASP A 157 14.37 -4.10 0.27
N MET A 158 13.99 -3.09 -0.50
CA MET A 158 14.88 -1.98 -0.85
C MET A 158 15.20 -1.12 0.37
N ILE A 159 14.18 -0.77 1.16
CA ILE A 159 14.35 -0.03 2.42
C ILE A 159 15.21 -0.82 3.41
N SER A 160 15.01 -2.13 3.52
CA SER A 160 15.83 -2.99 4.38
C SER A 160 17.32 -2.93 3.99
N GLN A 161 17.65 -2.89 2.70
CA GLN A 161 19.02 -2.73 2.22
C GLN A 161 19.59 -1.35 2.58
N VAL A 162 18.81 -0.28 2.44
CA VAL A 162 19.20 1.08 2.82
C VAL A 162 19.52 1.17 4.31
N PHE A 163 18.60 0.71 5.18
CA PHE A 163 18.81 0.74 6.64
C PHE A 163 19.99 -0.14 7.09
N SER A 164 20.21 -1.29 6.43
CA SER A 164 21.34 -2.18 6.75
C SER A 164 22.69 -1.60 6.37
N SER A 165 22.75 -0.74 5.35
CA SER A 165 23.96 -0.10 4.86
C SER A 165 24.20 1.31 5.43
N ALA A 166 23.17 1.92 6.03
CA ALA A 166 23.23 3.26 6.56
C ALA A 166 23.96 3.31 7.92
N ASP A 167 24.85 4.26 8.07
CA ASP A 167 25.42 4.65 9.37
C ASP A 167 24.42 5.52 10.17
N ASP A 168 24.76 5.80 11.44
CA ASP A 168 23.91 6.58 12.34
C ASP A 168 23.65 8.01 11.83
N GLU A 169 24.59 8.60 11.10
CA GLU A 169 24.42 9.95 10.50
C GLU A 169 23.36 9.92 9.40
N LYS A 170 23.40 8.93 8.52
CA LYS A 170 22.41 8.75 7.44
C LYS A 170 21.04 8.45 7.98
N LYS A 171 20.92 7.55 8.97
CA LYS A 171 19.65 7.26 9.66
C LYS A 171 19.06 8.52 10.29
N SER A 172 19.89 9.33 10.95
CA SER A 172 19.48 10.62 11.53
C SER A 172 19.00 11.62 10.46
N ARG A 173 19.61 11.62 9.27
CA ARG A 173 19.18 12.47 8.15
C ARG A 173 17.84 12.01 7.57
N LEU A 174 17.64 10.69 7.38
CA LEU A 174 16.37 10.12 6.95
C LEU A 174 15.25 10.48 7.93
N PHE A 175 15.48 10.27 9.23
CA PHE A 175 14.53 10.64 10.27
C PHE A 175 14.14 12.13 10.21
N LYS A 176 15.13 13.02 10.07
CA LYS A 176 14.88 14.47 9.93
C LYS A 176 14.05 14.80 8.68
N ALA A 177 14.28 14.12 7.57
CA ALA A 177 13.50 14.34 6.35
C ALA A 177 12.02 13.98 6.58
N HIS A 178 11.73 12.87 7.26
CA HIS A 178 10.36 12.52 7.65
C HIS A 178 9.72 13.58 8.56
N GLU A 179 10.47 14.08 9.56
CA GLU A 179 9.98 15.18 10.41
C GLU A 179 9.62 16.43 9.60
N GLU A 180 10.49 16.81 8.65
CA GLU A 180 10.24 17.99 7.79
C GLU A 180 9.04 17.81 6.87
N ILE A 181 8.78 16.59 6.36
CA ILE A 181 7.55 16.27 5.62
C ILE A 181 6.32 16.54 6.51
N ALA A 182 6.31 15.97 7.71
CA ALA A 182 5.17 16.13 8.62
C ALA A 182 4.98 17.57 9.10
N LYS A 183 6.06 18.29 9.41
CA LYS A 183 6.04 19.72 9.78
C LYS A 183 5.51 20.59 8.64
N ALA A 184 5.91 20.31 7.40
CA ALA A 184 5.42 21.03 6.23
C ALA A 184 3.92 20.79 6.00
N LEU A 185 3.45 19.55 6.18
CA LEU A 185 2.03 19.22 6.15
C LEU A 185 1.24 19.94 7.23
N GLU A 186 1.73 19.97 8.47
CA GLU A 186 1.09 20.70 9.58
C GLU A 186 1.01 22.21 9.32
N ALA A 187 2.04 22.77 8.67
CA ALA A 187 2.10 24.17 8.29
C ALA A 187 1.25 24.51 7.04
N GLY A 188 0.79 23.52 6.30
CA GLY A 188 0.08 23.72 5.03
C GLY A 188 1.00 24.18 3.88
N ASP A 189 2.31 23.90 3.96
CA ASP A 189 3.32 24.38 3.02
C ASP A 189 3.70 23.26 2.01
N GLU A 190 2.99 23.23 0.89
CA GLU A 190 3.18 22.23 -0.17
C GLU A 190 4.61 22.26 -0.75
N VAL A 191 5.18 23.45 -0.91
CA VAL A 191 6.52 23.60 -1.48
C VAL A 191 7.59 22.99 -0.58
N LYS A 192 7.49 23.24 0.74
CA LYS A 192 8.40 22.61 1.69
C LYS A 192 8.17 21.10 1.81
N CYS A 193 6.90 20.66 1.73
CA CYS A 193 6.58 19.24 1.75
C CYS A 193 7.25 18.51 0.58
N PHE A 194 7.12 19.03 -0.63
CA PHE A 194 7.76 18.44 -1.81
C PHE A 194 9.28 18.44 -1.72
N LYS A 195 9.87 19.53 -1.23
CA LYS A 195 11.30 19.60 -1.02
C LYS A 195 11.79 18.55 -0.02
N ALA A 196 11.09 18.37 1.09
CA ALA A 196 11.45 17.37 2.09
C ALA A 196 11.30 15.93 1.55
N ILE A 197 10.28 15.68 0.72
CA ILE A 197 10.13 14.41 0.00
C ILE A 197 11.30 14.20 -0.98
N ASP A 198 11.67 15.20 -1.75
CA ASP A 198 12.82 15.11 -2.66
C ASP A 198 14.11 14.79 -1.90
N GLU A 199 14.37 15.47 -0.79
CA GLU A 199 15.54 15.22 0.06
C GLU A 199 15.53 13.80 0.63
N HIS A 200 14.37 13.29 1.08
CA HIS A 200 14.21 11.92 1.58
C HIS A 200 14.54 10.88 0.50
N TYR A 201 13.93 11.00 -0.68
CA TYR A 201 14.10 10.03 -1.77
C TYR A 201 15.50 10.06 -2.38
N ASN A 202 16.12 11.25 -2.53
CA ASN A 202 17.50 11.38 -2.99
C ASN A 202 18.50 10.69 -2.04
N MET A 203 18.26 10.72 -0.71
CA MET A 203 19.09 10.00 0.24
C MET A 203 18.99 8.48 0.09
N ILE A 204 17.82 7.97 -0.27
CA ILE A 204 17.63 6.54 -0.55
C ILE A 204 18.38 6.14 -1.82
N GLU A 205 18.30 6.94 -2.87
CA GLU A 205 18.99 6.74 -4.15
C GLU A 205 20.51 6.75 -3.99
N GLU A 206 21.08 7.68 -3.21
CA GLU A 206 22.51 7.76 -2.89
C GLU A 206 23.05 6.53 -2.15
N ASN A 207 22.18 5.71 -1.54
CA ASN A 207 22.56 4.55 -0.73
C ASN A 207 22.44 3.20 -1.44
N GLY A 208 22.26 3.20 -2.76
CA GLY A 208 22.44 2.00 -3.56
C GLY A 208 21.16 1.38 -4.11
N LEU A 209 20.31 2.21 -4.66
CA LEU A 209 19.36 1.72 -5.65
C LEU A 209 20.06 1.22 -6.90
#